data_5dc8b0eb0ca8f0f385fb4fa9db3d8bd3
#
_entry.id   5dc8b0eb0ca8f0f385fb4fa9db3d8bd3
#
_cell.length_a   1.000
_cell.length_b   1.000
_cell.length_c   1.000
_cell.angle_alpha   90.00
_cell.angle_beta   90.00
_cell.angle_gamma   90.00
#
_symmetry.space_group_name_H-M   'P 1'
#
loop_
_entity.id
_entity.type
_entity.pdbx_description
1 polymer ?
#
loop_
_entity_poly.entity_id
_entity_poly.type
_entity_poly.pdbx_seq_one_letter_code
_entity_poly.pdbx_strand_id
1 'polypeptide(L)'
;MATHETEDYSQPVLAGDAPSDYERYLRTDELLVLQKTPEEWVHRDELLFQVTHQSSELWLKLAWNEAGEAARLVEQGNIPAALRLLQRAAMCLRFVTDQLDMLERMDPWEYQEIRKVLGHGSSFD
;
A
#
# COMPACT_ATOMS: atom_id res chain seq x y z
N MET A 1 9.93 12.43 -40.54
CA MET A 1 9.72 11.01 -40.24
C MET A 1 10.17 10.75 -38.81
N ALA A 2 9.26 10.34 -37.97
CA ALA A 2 9.63 9.86 -36.65
C ALA A 2 10.38 8.54 -36.83
N THR A 3 11.68 8.53 -36.51
CA THR A 3 12.42 7.27 -36.33
C THR A 3 11.86 6.60 -35.09
N HIS A 4 11.13 5.50 -35.26
CA HIS A 4 10.86 4.61 -34.17
C HIS A 4 12.22 4.03 -33.74
N GLU A 5 12.81 4.64 -32.70
CA GLU A 5 13.86 3.95 -31.97
C GLU A 5 13.21 2.72 -31.37
N THR A 6 13.69 1.55 -31.76
CA THR A 6 13.31 0.29 -31.10
C THR A 6 13.81 0.39 -29.67
N GLU A 7 12.91 0.61 -28.72
CA GLU A 7 13.26 0.57 -27.31
C GLU A 7 13.80 -0.83 -26.98
N ASP A 8 15.02 -0.86 -26.49
CA ASP A 8 15.64 -2.10 -26.04
C ASP A 8 15.13 -2.44 -24.63
N TYR A 9 14.16 -3.33 -24.55
CA TYR A 9 13.62 -3.82 -23.28
C TYR A 9 14.47 -4.93 -22.64
N SER A 10 15.64 -5.24 -23.20
CA SER A 10 16.52 -6.27 -22.64
C SER A 10 17.28 -5.82 -21.40
N GLN A 11 17.40 -4.50 -21.20
CA GLN A 11 18.11 -3.91 -20.06
C GLN A 11 17.22 -2.88 -19.36
N PRO A 12 17.30 -2.81 -18.00
CA PRO A 12 16.59 -1.78 -17.26
C PRO A 12 17.05 -0.37 -17.64
N VAL A 13 16.10 0.56 -17.72
CA VAL A 13 16.36 1.99 -18.05
C VAL A 13 16.13 2.91 -16.85
N LEU A 14 15.39 2.45 -15.82
CA LEU A 14 15.13 3.24 -14.62
C LEU A 14 16.32 3.19 -13.65
N ALA A 15 16.42 4.22 -12.82
CA ALA A 15 17.46 4.28 -11.79
C ALA A 15 17.23 3.19 -10.74
N GLY A 16 18.32 2.60 -10.23
CA GLY A 16 18.32 1.59 -9.17
C GLY A 16 19.18 0.38 -9.52
N ASP A 17 19.31 -0.53 -8.58
CA ASP A 17 20.15 -1.72 -8.68
C ASP A 17 19.37 -3.01 -8.94
N ALA A 18 18.04 -2.96 -8.87
CA ALA A 18 17.18 -4.12 -9.07
C ALA A 18 17.27 -4.66 -10.52
N PRO A 19 17.02 -5.97 -10.74
CA PRO A 19 17.23 -6.58 -12.06
C PRO A 19 16.25 -6.13 -13.15
N SER A 20 15.08 -5.60 -12.78
CA SER A 20 14.05 -5.19 -13.75
C SER A 20 13.57 -3.77 -13.48
N ASP A 21 13.04 -3.12 -14.53
CA ASP A 21 12.40 -1.81 -14.39
C ASP A 21 11.17 -1.86 -13.50
N TYR A 22 10.43 -2.95 -13.52
CA TYR A 22 9.30 -3.16 -12.62
C TYR A 22 9.73 -3.04 -11.15
N GLU A 23 10.76 -3.76 -10.77
CA GLU A 23 11.29 -3.73 -9.40
C GLU A 23 11.87 -2.36 -9.04
N ARG A 24 12.53 -1.71 -9.99
CA ARG A 24 13.08 -0.36 -9.80
C ARG A 24 11.97 0.68 -9.62
N TYR A 25 10.91 0.57 -10.41
CA TYR A 25 9.76 1.47 -10.30
C TYR A 25 9.01 1.29 -8.99
N LEU A 26 8.72 0.05 -8.60
CA LEU A 26 8.03 -0.25 -7.35
C LEU A 26 8.92 -0.11 -6.12
N ARG A 27 10.24 -0.08 -6.30
CA ARG A 27 11.22 -0.07 -5.20
C ARG A 27 11.02 -1.28 -4.28
N THR A 28 10.85 -2.45 -4.89
CA THR A 28 10.55 -3.70 -4.17
C THR A 28 11.63 -4.07 -3.16
N ASP A 29 12.90 -3.79 -3.47
CA ASP A 29 14.02 -4.06 -2.56
C ASP A 29 13.87 -3.29 -1.24
N GLU A 30 13.36 -2.06 -1.30
CA GLU A 30 13.11 -1.23 -0.12
C GLU A 30 11.79 -1.60 0.54
N LEU A 31 10.73 -1.79 -0.26
CA LEU A 31 9.39 -2.06 0.24
C LEU A 31 9.34 -3.36 1.05
N LEU A 32 10.00 -4.42 0.57
CA LEU A 32 9.93 -5.76 1.16
C LEU A 32 10.86 -5.94 2.37
N VAL A 33 11.62 -4.93 2.75
CA VAL A 33 12.43 -4.94 3.98
C VAL A 33 11.93 -3.95 5.04
N LEU A 34 10.77 -3.33 4.83
CA LEU A 34 10.16 -2.43 5.80
C LEU A 34 9.47 -3.17 6.95
N GLN A 35 9.31 -4.48 6.85
CA GLN A 35 8.74 -5.32 7.90
C GLN A 35 9.86 -5.83 8.80
N LYS A 36 9.52 -6.18 10.04
CA LYS A 36 10.45 -6.85 10.92
C LYS A 36 10.94 -8.17 10.33
N THR A 37 12.18 -8.50 10.58
CA THR A 37 12.73 -9.82 10.26
C THR A 37 12.23 -10.87 11.26
N PRO A 38 12.26 -12.17 10.90
CA PRO A 38 11.82 -13.24 11.81
C PRO A 38 12.53 -13.22 13.17
N GLU A 39 13.78 -12.81 13.23
CA GLU A 39 14.56 -12.71 14.46
C GLU A 39 14.05 -11.63 15.40
N GLU A 40 13.34 -10.64 14.88
CA GLU A 40 12.78 -9.52 15.65
C GLU A 40 11.35 -9.79 16.14
N TRP A 41 10.69 -10.84 15.62
CA TRP A 41 9.30 -11.12 15.97
C TRP A 41 9.17 -11.60 17.41
N VAL A 42 8.14 -11.12 18.10
CA VAL A 42 7.70 -11.75 19.36
C VAL A 42 6.69 -12.87 19.07
N HIS A 43 6.04 -12.83 17.90
CA HIS A 43 5.14 -13.86 17.40
C HIS A 43 5.20 -13.89 15.88
N ARG A 44 5.05 -15.07 15.27
CA ARG A 44 5.10 -15.21 13.81
C ARG A 44 4.06 -14.36 13.07
N ASP A 45 2.94 -14.05 13.72
CA ASP A 45 1.85 -13.27 13.11
C ASP A 45 2.12 -11.76 13.10
N GLU A 46 3.26 -11.31 13.59
CA GLU A 46 3.67 -9.91 13.40
C GLU A 46 3.79 -9.55 11.91
N LEU A 47 4.21 -10.48 11.06
CA LEU A 47 4.26 -10.22 9.62
C LEU A 47 2.86 -9.98 9.05
N LEU A 48 1.89 -10.83 9.41
CA LEU A 48 0.50 -10.63 9.01
C LEU A 48 -0.02 -9.27 9.48
N PHE A 49 0.24 -8.94 10.73
CA PHE A 49 -0.17 -7.67 11.33
C PHE A 49 0.46 -6.47 10.60
N GLN A 50 1.76 -6.50 10.36
CA GLN A 50 2.46 -5.41 9.67
C GLN A 50 2.01 -5.26 8.22
N VAL A 51 1.89 -6.37 7.48
CA VAL A 51 1.49 -6.33 6.06
C VAL A 51 0.08 -5.77 5.90
N THR A 52 -0.88 -6.21 6.72
CA THR A 52 -2.26 -5.70 6.66
C THR A 52 -2.32 -4.21 6.95
N HIS A 53 -1.55 -3.73 7.91
CA HIS A 53 -1.52 -2.30 8.25
C HIS A 53 -0.76 -1.47 7.22
N GLN A 54 0.41 -1.92 6.77
CA GLN A 54 1.20 -1.20 5.78
C GLN A 54 0.46 -1.11 4.44
N SER A 55 -0.17 -2.19 3.99
CA SER A 55 -0.95 -2.17 2.76
C SER A 55 -2.21 -1.31 2.88
N SER A 56 -2.86 -1.30 4.05
CA SER A 56 -3.98 -0.40 4.32
C SER A 56 -3.57 1.06 4.24
N GLU A 57 -2.42 1.42 4.78
CA GLU A 57 -1.89 2.78 4.68
C GLU A 57 -1.65 3.20 3.23
N LEU A 58 -1.18 2.29 2.38
CA LEU A 58 -0.98 2.57 0.95
C LEU A 58 -2.32 2.80 0.23
N TRP A 59 -3.34 1.99 0.52
CA TRP A 59 -4.68 2.19 -0.03
C TRP A 59 -5.32 3.49 0.46
N LEU A 60 -5.12 3.84 1.72
CA LEU A 60 -5.60 5.12 2.28
C LEU A 60 -4.90 6.32 1.63
N LYS A 61 -3.62 6.21 1.36
CA LYS A 61 -2.86 7.23 0.63
C LYS A 61 -3.46 7.45 -0.77
N LEU A 62 -3.76 6.39 -1.49
CA LEU A 62 -4.38 6.49 -2.81
C LEU A 62 -5.79 7.08 -2.72
N ALA A 63 -6.61 6.63 -1.75
CA ALA A 63 -7.96 7.16 -1.54
C ALA A 63 -7.93 8.66 -1.27
N TRP A 64 -7.02 9.12 -0.43
CA TRP A 64 -6.83 10.53 -0.14
C TRP A 64 -6.48 11.33 -1.40
N ASN A 65 -5.56 10.82 -2.21
CA ASN A 65 -5.16 11.46 -3.46
C ASN A 65 -6.32 11.57 -4.46
N GLU A 66 -7.07 10.47 -4.63
CA GLU A 66 -8.22 10.43 -5.55
C GLU A 66 -9.35 11.36 -5.07
N ALA A 67 -9.64 11.38 -3.79
CA ALA A 67 -10.66 12.27 -3.22
C ALA A 67 -10.27 13.75 -3.36
N GLY A 68 -9.01 14.08 -3.14
CA GLY A 68 -8.51 15.45 -3.30
C GLY A 68 -8.62 15.93 -4.75
N GLU A 69 -8.25 15.12 -5.70
CA GLU A 69 -8.39 15.45 -7.13
C GLU A 69 -9.87 15.53 -7.54
N ALA A 70 -10.73 14.65 -7.00
CA ALA A 70 -12.17 14.72 -7.24
C ALA A 70 -12.76 16.05 -6.78
N ALA A 71 -12.37 16.53 -5.61
CA ALA A 71 -12.81 17.83 -5.10
C ALA A 71 -12.41 18.96 -6.05
N ARG A 72 -11.19 18.94 -6.57
CA ARG A 72 -10.70 19.92 -7.54
C ARG A 72 -11.53 19.88 -8.84
N LEU A 73 -11.85 18.69 -9.33
CA LEU A 73 -12.67 18.51 -10.54
C LEU A 73 -14.10 18.99 -10.35
N VAL A 74 -14.68 18.80 -9.17
CA VAL A 74 -16.01 19.35 -8.83
C VAL A 74 -16.00 20.87 -8.91
N GLU A 75 -14.99 21.53 -8.36
CA GLU A 75 -14.83 22.98 -8.44
C GLU A 75 -14.74 23.47 -9.89
N GLN A 76 -14.15 22.67 -10.76
CA GLN A 76 -14.05 22.98 -12.21
C GLN A 76 -15.32 22.63 -12.99
N GLY A 77 -16.33 22.05 -12.36
CA GLY A 77 -17.56 21.62 -13.02
C GLY A 77 -17.45 20.30 -13.77
N ASN A 78 -16.34 19.56 -13.62
CA ASN A 78 -16.14 18.27 -14.28
C ASN A 78 -16.64 17.12 -13.41
N ILE A 79 -17.95 16.97 -13.30
CA ILE A 79 -18.60 15.99 -12.44
C ILE A 79 -18.33 14.54 -12.87
N PRO A 80 -18.41 14.18 -14.19
CA PRO A 80 -18.14 12.79 -14.59
C PRO A 80 -16.75 12.30 -14.22
N ALA A 81 -15.72 13.13 -14.36
CA ALA A 81 -14.36 12.78 -13.97
C ALA A 81 -14.22 12.67 -12.44
N ALA A 82 -14.85 13.59 -11.69
CA ALA A 82 -14.87 13.55 -10.23
C ALA A 82 -15.51 12.25 -9.72
N LEU A 83 -16.65 11.85 -10.30
CA LEU A 83 -17.35 10.63 -9.92
C LEU A 83 -16.46 9.38 -10.09
N ARG A 84 -15.72 9.32 -11.19
CA ARG A 84 -14.80 8.22 -11.48
C ARG A 84 -13.73 8.08 -10.41
N LEU A 85 -13.16 9.20 -9.97
CA LEU A 85 -12.14 9.20 -8.93
C LEU A 85 -12.70 8.87 -7.54
N LEU A 86 -13.93 9.31 -7.25
CA LEU A 86 -14.61 8.93 -6.00
C LEU A 86 -14.91 7.43 -5.96
N GLN A 87 -15.23 6.82 -7.10
CA GLN A 87 -15.40 5.37 -7.19
C GLN A 87 -14.10 4.63 -6.89
N ARG A 88 -12.96 5.15 -7.36
CA ARG A 88 -11.63 4.60 -7.02
C ARG A 88 -11.34 4.73 -5.53
N ALA A 89 -11.63 5.88 -4.93
CA ALA A 89 -11.45 6.08 -3.49
C ALA A 89 -12.32 5.09 -2.68
N ALA A 90 -13.57 4.90 -3.09
CA ALA A 90 -14.47 3.92 -2.45
C ALA A 90 -13.91 2.49 -2.58
N MET A 91 -13.32 2.13 -3.72
CA MET A 91 -12.70 0.83 -3.93
C MET A 91 -11.50 0.63 -3.00
N CYS A 92 -10.66 1.66 -2.81
CA CYS A 92 -9.57 1.61 -1.85
C CYS A 92 -10.07 1.30 -0.43
N LEU A 93 -11.16 1.94 0.00
CA LEU A 93 -11.76 1.69 1.31
C LEU A 93 -12.31 0.27 1.43
N ARG A 94 -12.87 -0.29 0.36
CA ARG A 94 -13.27 -1.71 0.35
C ARG A 94 -12.10 -2.65 0.53
N PHE A 95 -10.97 -2.36 -0.11
CA PHE A 95 -9.74 -3.16 0.07
C PHE A 95 -9.25 -3.10 1.51
N VAL A 96 -9.30 -1.93 2.14
CA VAL A 96 -8.96 -1.80 3.57
C VAL A 96 -9.92 -2.63 4.43
N THR A 97 -11.21 -2.58 4.15
CA THR A 97 -12.22 -3.37 4.87
C THR A 97 -11.97 -4.88 4.71
N ASP A 98 -11.66 -5.33 3.49
CA ASP A 98 -11.36 -6.74 3.23
C ASP A 98 -10.13 -7.23 4.02
N GLN A 99 -9.15 -6.37 4.25
CA GLN A 99 -7.98 -6.72 5.05
C GLN A 99 -8.30 -6.93 6.53
N LEU A 100 -9.41 -6.39 7.03
CA LEU A 100 -9.88 -6.69 8.39
C LEU A 100 -10.24 -8.17 8.54
N ASP A 101 -10.74 -8.81 7.48
CA ASP A 101 -10.98 -10.25 7.46
C ASP A 101 -9.71 -11.05 7.70
N MET A 102 -8.58 -10.57 7.19
CA MET A 102 -7.28 -11.19 7.45
C MET A 102 -6.86 -11.02 8.92
N LEU A 103 -7.12 -9.85 9.52
CA LEU A 103 -6.82 -9.63 10.93
C LEU A 103 -7.68 -10.52 11.85
N GLU A 104 -8.91 -10.81 11.47
CA GLU A 104 -9.78 -11.73 12.22
C GLU A 104 -9.25 -13.18 12.24
N ARG A 105 -8.31 -13.52 11.34
CA ARG A 105 -7.64 -14.83 11.35
C ARG A 105 -6.57 -14.95 12.42
N MET A 106 -6.21 -13.85 13.09
CA MET A 106 -5.32 -13.89 14.24
C MET A 106 -6.08 -14.31 15.49
N ASP A 107 -5.47 -15.19 16.28
CA ASP A 107 -5.99 -15.50 17.59
C ASP A 107 -5.90 -14.27 18.50
N PRO A 108 -6.96 -13.93 19.29
CA PRO A 108 -6.91 -12.79 20.20
C PRO A 108 -5.75 -12.82 21.20
N TRP A 109 -5.33 -14.00 21.63
CA TRP A 109 -4.18 -14.17 22.54
C TRP A 109 -2.85 -13.82 21.85
N GLU A 110 -2.72 -14.19 20.59
CA GLU A 110 -1.54 -13.85 19.78
C GLU A 110 -1.45 -12.33 19.59
N TYR A 111 -2.57 -11.67 19.36
CA TYR A 111 -2.62 -10.22 19.27
C TYR A 111 -2.15 -9.55 20.57
N GLN A 112 -2.47 -10.08 21.73
CA GLN A 112 -2.01 -9.54 23.00
C GLN A 112 -0.48 -9.52 23.10
N GLU A 113 0.21 -10.51 22.56
CA GLU A 113 1.67 -10.53 22.50
C GLU A 113 2.23 -9.43 21.58
N ILE A 114 1.61 -9.22 20.43
CA ILE A 114 2.01 -8.19 19.46
C ILE A 114 1.74 -6.80 20.03
N ARG A 115 0.59 -6.61 20.67
CA ARG A 115 0.19 -5.34 21.27
C ARG A 115 1.24 -4.76 22.21
N LYS A 116 1.92 -5.60 22.97
CA LYS A 116 2.96 -5.16 23.93
C LYS A 116 4.13 -4.43 23.25
N VAL A 117 4.39 -4.69 21.97
CA VAL A 117 5.48 -4.06 21.22
C VAL A 117 5.06 -2.88 20.36
N LEU A 118 3.76 -2.60 20.26
CA LEU A 118 3.24 -1.48 19.46
C LEU A 118 3.43 -0.13 20.17
N GLY A 119 3.55 -0.13 21.49
CA GLY A 119 3.70 1.07 22.27
C GLY A 119 2.47 1.98 22.22
N HIS A 120 2.71 3.27 22.31
CA HIS A 120 1.65 4.29 22.26
C HIS A 120 1.06 4.38 20.86
N GLY A 121 -0.26 4.55 20.77
CA GLY A 121 -0.97 4.68 19.50
C GLY A 121 -1.66 3.41 19.02
N SER A 122 -1.57 2.29 19.76
CA SER A 122 -2.41 1.12 19.48
C SER A 122 -3.87 1.48 19.78
N SER A 123 -4.80 0.86 19.04
CA SER A 123 -6.23 1.14 19.18
C SER A 123 -6.82 0.75 20.54
N PHE A 124 -6.02 0.24 21.44
CA PHE A 124 -6.42 -0.21 22.80
C PHE A 124 -5.69 0.54 23.92
N ASP A 125 -5.03 1.62 23.60
CA ASP A 125 -4.41 2.49 24.62
C ASP A 125 -5.48 3.21 25.47
#